data_f731160b11f6aad53c72f45ed60b50a4
#
_entry.id   f731160b11f6aad53c72f45ed60b50a4
#
_cell.length_a   1.000
_cell.length_b   1.000
_cell.length_c   1.000
_cell.angle_alpha   90.00
_cell.angle_beta   90.00
_cell.angle_gamma   90.00
#
_symmetry.space_group_name_H-M   'P 1'
#
loop_
_entity.id
_entity.type
_entity.pdbx_description
1 polymer ?
#
loop_
_entity_poly.entity_id
_entity_poly.type
_entity_poly.pdbx_seq_one_letter_code
_entity_poly.pdbx_strand_id
1 'polypeptide(L)'
;MCGIVGVVGNRNATDILMQGLEKLEYRGYDSAGIFVTTGKNSSLVKSVGRIADLRSKIGIDVAGSTGIGHTRWATHGKPSESNAHPHRSETGRFVLVHNGVIENYLEIKEEYLSGHHFKGQTDTEIAVHLIGKFVEEDGLSVLEAFKKALYIIRGSYAFALVDSEDSEVIYVAKNKSPLLVGLGEGYNMVCSDAMAMIRETNQFMEIHDQELVIVRKDSIEVQDYDGNLQKRESYTAELDLSDIGKGTYPYYMLKEIDEQPTVMRKLIQAYTDENGQVVVDPAIVKAVQEADRIYILAAGTSYHAGFASKKMLEELTDTPVELGISSEWGYGMPLLSKKPLFIFISQSGETADSRQVLVKANEMGIPSLTVTNVPGSTLSREANHTMLLHAGPEIAVASTKAYTAQIAALAFLAKAVGDANASEKAAAFDLVHELSLVAQSIESTLSEKELIESKVDNLLGTTRNAFYIGRGQDYYVAMEASLKLKEISYIQCEGFAAGELKHGTIALIEEGTPVLALLSDPVLANHTRGNIQEVAARGANVLTIAEENVAKDNDDIVLSQVHPYLSPISMVVPTQLVAYYATLHRGLDVDKPRNLAKSVTVE
;
A
#
# COMPACT_ATOMS: atom_id res chain seq x y z
N MET A 1 9.15 2.15 1.91
CA MET A 1 9.49 0.81 1.37
C MET A 1 10.51 0.92 0.26
N CYS A 2 11.28 -0.13 0.02
CA CYS A 2 12.31 -0.15 -1.00
C CYS A 2 11.84 -0.86 -2.27
N GLY A 3 12.45 -0.58 -3.42
CA GLY A 3 12.21 -1.27 -4.67
C GLY A 3 13.46 -1.97 -5.19
N ILE A 4 13.34 -3.23 -5.61
CA ILE A 4 14.41 -4.01 -6.22
C ILE A 4 14.11 -4.25 -7.70
N VAL A 5 15.14 -4.11 -8.52
CA VAL A 5 15.15 -4.48 -9.93
C VAL A 5 16.47 -5.17 -10.23
N GLY A 6 16.42 -6.33 -10.90
CA GLY A 6 17.61 -7.05 -11.38
C GLY A 6 17.39 -7.57 -12.78
N VAL A 7 18.45 -7.74 -13.55
CA VAL A 7 18.42 -8.31 -14.90
C VAL A 7 19.71 -9.06 -15.20
N VAL A 8 19.59 -10.21 -15.83
CA VAL A 8 20.68 -11.01 -16.38
C VAL A 8 20.34 -11.46 -17.78
N GLY A 9 21.22 -11.22 -18.76
CA GLY A 9 20.98 -11.64 -20.15
C GLY A 9 21.74 -10.85 -21.19
N ASN A 10 21.14 -10.76 -22.39
CA ASN A 10 21.79 -10.20 -23.59
C ASN A 10 21.45 -8.73 -23.84
N ARG A 11 20.75 -8.05 -22.92
CA ARG A 11 20.30 -6.66 -23.05
C ARG A 11 21.14 -5.72 -22.21
N ASN A 12 21.05 -4.43 -22.50
CA ASN A 12 21.67 -3.41 -21.65
C ASN A 12 20.96 -3.32 -20.29
N ALA A 13 21.62 -3.80 -19.24
CA ALA A 13 21.07 -3.81 -17.90
C ALA A 13 20.76 -2.40 -17.38
N THR A 14 21.57 -1.40 -17.68
CA THR A 14 21.39 -0.04 -17.19
C THR A 14 20.04 0.54 -17.58
N ASP A 15 19.61 0.38 -18.82
CA ASP A 15 18.34 0.92 -19.33
C ASP A 15 17.15 0.24 -18.64
N ILE A 16 17.19 -1.08 -18.51
CA ILE A 16 16.14 -1.87 -17.86
C ILE A 16 16.04 -1.51 -16.37
N LEU A 17 17.18 -1.44 -15.69
CA LEU A 17 17.23 -1.07 -14.27
C LEU A 17 16.64 0.33 -14.04
N MET A 18 17.06 1.31 -14.83
CA MET A 18 16.60 2.68 -14.68
C MET A 18 15.09 2.82 -14.95
N GLN A 19 14.58 2.16 -15.99
CA GLN A 19 13.15 2.17 -16.28
C GLN A 19 12.33 1.48 -15.18
N GLY A 20 12.81 0.35 -14.67
CA GLY A 20 12.15 -0.38 -13.58
C GLY A 20 12.16 0.41 -12.27
N LEU A 21 13.31 1.01 -11.91
CA LEU A 21 13.43 1.84 -10.71
C LEU A 21 12.55 3.09 -10.76
N GLU A 22 12.38 3.72 -11.93
CA GLU A 22 11.45 4.84 -12.11
C GLU A 22 10.01 4.44 -11.79
N LYS A 23 9.63 3.21 -12.12
CA LYS A 23 8.30 2.65 -11.80
C LYS A 23 8.15 2.30 -10.31
N LEU A 24 9.26 2.04 -9.61
CA LEU A 24 9.26 1.72 -8.19
C LEU A 24 9.55 2.93 -7.28
N GLU A 25 9.75 4.13 -7.83
CA GLU A 25 10.10 5.31 -7.04
C GLU A 25 9.04 5.64 -5.98
N TYR A 26 7.75 5.30 -6.21
CA TYR A 26 6.69 5.46 -5.22
C TYR A 26 6.90 4.60 -3.95
N ARG A 27 7.74 3.57 -4.03
CA ARG A 27 8.10 2.71 -2.89
C ARG A 27 9.23 3.29 -2.03
N GLY A 28 10.12 4.10 -2.59
CA GLY A 28 11.23 4.71 -1.85
C GLY A 28 11.95 5.74 -2.71
N TYR A 29 12.28 6.87 -2.14
CA TYR A 29 12.88 8.01 -2.85
C TYR A 29 13.91 8.79 -2.03
N ASP A 30 14.45 8.18 -0.96
CA ASP A 30 15.49 8.78 -0.11
C ASP A 30 16.86 8.68 -0.75
N SER A 31 17.11 7.58 -1.43
CA SER A 31 18.32 7.33 -2.21
C SER A 31 18.08 6.18 -3.19
N ALA A 32 18.92 6.10 -4.20
CA ALA A 32 18.87 5.04 -5.19
C ALA A 32 20.28 4.68 -5.68
N GLY A 33 20.41 3.51 -6.30
CA GLY A 33 21.64 3.12 -6.94
C GLY A 33 21.48 1.90 -7.82
N ILE A 34 22.43 1.74 -8.73
CA ILE A 34 22.56 0.59 -9.61
C ILE A 34 23.98 0.05 -9.58
N PHE A 35 24.09 -1.25 -9.76
CA PHE A 35 25.31 -1.95 -10.08
C PHE A 35 25.11 -2.70 -11.39
N VAL A 36 26.08 -2.59 -12.30
CA VAL A 36 26.08 -3.32 -13.57
C VAL A 36 27.46 -3.92 -13.84
N THR A 37 27.48 -5.09 -14.47
CA THR A 37 28.72 -5.79 -14.81
C THR A 37 28.64 -6.48 -16.16
N THR A 38 29.80 -6.63 -16.80
CA THR A 38 30.04 -7.47 -17.97
C THR A 38 30.91 -8.70 -17.61
N GLY A 39 31.21 -8.91 -16.33
CA GLY A 39 32.17 -9.89 -15.85
C GLY A 39 33.63 -9.43 -15.94
N LYS A 40 33.94 -8.44 -16.79
CA LYS A 40 35.27 -7.84 -16.89
C LYS A 40 35.35 -6.45 -16.30
N ASN A 41 34.30 -5.69 -16.53
CA ASN A 41 34.15 -4.32 -16.03
C ASN A 41 32.86 -4.22 -15.23
N SER A 42 32.88 -3.48 -14.15
CA SER A 42 31.70 -3.23 -13.34
C SER A 42 31.60 -1.77 -12.92
N SER A 43 30.38 -1.26 -12.82
CA SER A 43 30.08 0.10 -12.37
C SER A 43 29.05 0.09 -11.27
N LEU A 44 29.32 0.87 -10.20
CA LEU A 44 28.38 1.12 -9.10
C LEU A 44 28.11 2.61 -9.02
N VAL A 45 26.87 3.02 -9.25
CA VAL A 45 26.44 4.42 -9.21
C VAL A 45 25.36 4.57 -8.14
N LYS A 46 25.52 5.53 -7.25
CA LYS A 46 24.58 5.81 -6.16
C LYS A 46 24.26 7.30 -6.09
N SER A 47 23.05 7.63 -5.63
CA SER A 47 22.62 9.01 -5.38
C SER A 47 21.70 9.09 -4.18
N VAL A 48 21.83 10.16 -3.42
CA VAL A 48 20.79 10.60 -2.48
C VAL A 48 19.72 11.32 -3.28
N GLY A 49 18.45 11.17 -2.90
CA GLY A 49 17.33 11.77 -3.59
C GLY A 49 16.64 10.83 -4.58
N ARG A 50 15.99 11.40 -5.57
CA ARG A 50 15.11 10.70 -6.52
C ARG A 50 15.87 9.98 -7.63
N ILE A 51 15.16 9.17 -8.39
CA ILE A 51 15.76 8.45 -9.56
C ILE A 51 16.30 9.41 -10.60
N ALA A 52 15.71 10.60 -10.75
CA ALA A 52 16.24 11.65 -11.62
C ALA A 52 17.66 12.09 -11.23
N ASP A 53 17.96 12.15 -9.92
CA ASP A 53 19.29 12.48 -9.39
C ASP A 53 20.30 11.36 -9.72
N LEU A 54 19.89 10.09 -9.58
CA LEU A 54 20.69 8.95 -9.97
C LEU A 54 20.95 8.97 -11.49
N ARG A 55 19.91 9.21 -12.30
CA ARG A 55 20.02 9.28 -13.79
C ARG A 55 21.03 10.33 -14.23
N SER A 56 21.10 11.47 -13.55
CA SER A 56 22.06 12.54 -13.87
C SER A 56 23.53 12.15 -13.64
N LYS A 57 23.80 11.11 -12.84
CA LYS A 57 25.13 10.59 -12.53
C LYS A 57 25.56 9.43 -13.44
N ILE A 58 24.65 8.87 -14.22
CA ILE A 58 24.93 7.73 -15.10
C ILE A 58 25.53 8.22 -16.41
N GLY A 59 26.80 7.87 -16.66
CA GLY A 59 27.50 8.13 -17.92
C GLY A 59 27.25 7.03 -18.95
N ILE A 60 27.68 7.27 -20.19
CA ILE A 60 27.58 6.31 -21.32
C ILE A 60 28.40 5.04 -21.05
N ASP A 61 29.39 5.13 -20.23
CA ASP A 61 30.31 4.04 -19.82
C ASP A 61 29.69 3.09 -18.78
N VAL A 62 28.55 3.47 -18.18
CA VAL A 62 27.81 2.62 -17.25
C VAL A 62 26.92 1.66 -18.03
N ALA A 63 27.49 0.54 -18.47
CA ALA A 63 26.79 -0.48 -19.24
C ALA A 63 27.20 -1.90 -18.78
N GLY A 64 26.27 -2.84 -18.86
CA GLY A 64 26.49 -4.24 -18.50
C GLY A 64 25.36 -5.12 -19.01
N SER A 65 25.59 -6.43 -19.04
CA SER A 65 24.59 -7.45 -19.38
C SER A 65 23.86 -7.97 -18.13
N THR A 66 24.44 -7.77 -16.96
CA THR A 66 23.87 -8.15 -15.68
C THR A 66 23.96 -6.99 -14.71
N GLY A 67 22.91 -6.80 -13.92
CA GLY A 67 22.89 -5.75 -12.92
C GLY A 67 21.73 -5.85 -11.96
N ILE A 68 21.88 -5.14 -10.86
CA ILE A 68 20.88 -4.97 -9.81
C ILE A 68 20.75 -3.50 -9.44
N GLY A 69 19.56 -3.08 -9.12
CA GLY A 69 19.23 -1.71 -8.76
C GLY A 69 18.24 -1.65 -7.62
N HIS A 70 18.23 -0.50 -6.95
CA HIS A 70 17.44 -0.32 -5.74
C HIS A 70 16.98 1.12 -5.57
N THR A 71 15.75 1.30 -5.10
CA THR A 71 15.23 2.55 -4.52
C THR A 71 15.06 2.34 -3.03
N ARG A 72 15.61 3.23 -2.22
CA ARG A 72 15.68 3.07 -0.77
C ARG A 72 14.65 3.95 -0.05
N TRP A 73 14.00 3.34 0.91
CA TRP A 73 13.35 3.97 2.04
C TRP A 73 14.16 3.65 3.30
N ALA A 74 14.73 4.67 3.94
CA ALA A 74 15.70 4.46 5.02
C ALA A 74 15.05 3.86 6.28
N THR A 75 15.51 2.68 6.68
CA THR A 75 15.20 2.03 7.96
C THR A 75 16.40 2.10 8.92
N HIS A 76 17.60 1.73 8.45
CA HIS A 76 18.86 1.77 9.19
C HIS A 76 19.85 2.73 8.53
N GLY A 77 20.33 3.71 9.27
CA GLY A 77 21.25 4.76 8.77
C GLY A 77 20.53 5.84 7.95
N LYS A 78 20.94 7.10 8.14
CA LYS A 78 20.39 8.26 7.43
C LYS A 78 20.56 8.16 5.91
N PRO A 79 19.73 8.83 5.11
CA PRO A 79 19.95 8.96 3.68
C PRO A 79 21.34 9.55 3.37
N SER A 80 22.19 8.74 2.72
CA SER A 80 23.53 9.11 2.28
C SER A 80 23.99 8.17 1.17
N GLU A 81 24.97 8.53 0.37
CA GLU A 81 25.49 7.64 -0.67
C GLU A 81 26.12 6.36 -0.09
N SER A 82 26.76 6.45 1.09
CA SER A 82 27.30 5.26 1.77
C SER A 82 26.23 4.28 2.21
N ASN A 83 25.07 4.78 2.61
CA ASN A 83 23.92 3.97 3.04
C ASN A 83 22.95 3.61 1.91
N ALA A 84 23.10 4.20 0.71
CA ALA A 84 22.33 3.80 -0.47
C ALA A 84 22.75 2.40 -0.95
N HIS A 85 21.79 1.60 -1.42
CA HIS A 85 22.05 0.33 -2.08
C HIS A 85 22.43 0.55 -3.56
N PRO A 86 23.12 -0.43 -4.19
CA PRO A 86 23.68 -1.69 -3.66
C PRO A 86 24.88 -1.52 -2.73
N HIS A 87 25.07 -2.49 -1.82
CA HIS A 87 26.27 -2.60 -0.97
C HIS A 87 27.26 -3.63 -1.51
N ARG A 88 28.56 -3.43 -1.22
CA ARG A 88 29.64 -4.34 -1.59
C ARG A 88 30.21 -5.07 -0.38
N SER A 89 30.73 -6.29 -0.58
CA SER A 89 31.57 -7.01 0.40
C SER A 89 32.87 -6.26 0.69
N GLU A 90 33.64 -6.72 1.66
CA GLU A 90 34.92 -6.11 2.06
C GLU A 90 35.88 -5.92 0.87
N THR A 91 36.04 -6.92 0.02
CA THR A 91 36.88 -6.87 -1.19
C THR A 91 36.22 -6.14 -2.36
N GLY A 92 34.90 -5.97 -2.31
CA GLY A 92 34.08 -5.38 -3.38
C GLY A 92 33.63 -6.38 -4.46
N ARG A 93 33.92 -7.68 -4.32
CA ARG A 93 33.51 -8.72 -5.27
C ARG A 93 32.00 -8.94 -5.27
N PHE A 94 31.40 -9.14 -4.11
CA PHE A 94 29.96 -9.38 -3.99
C PHE A 94 29.19 -8.08 -3.84
N VAL A 95 28.05 -8.01 -4.52
CA VAL A 95 27.19 -6.83 -4.53
C VAL A 95 25.75 -7.25 -4.23
N LEU A 96 25.11 -6.61 -3.24
CA LEU A 96 23.80 -6.99 -2.71
C LEU A 96 22.85 -5.79 -2.67
N VAL A 97 21.61 -6.04 -3.07
CA VAL A 97 20.46 -5.20 -2.72
C VAL A 97 19.52 -5.95 -1.78
N HIS A 98 18.82 -5.22 -0.92
CA HIS A 98 18.00 -5.78 0.14
C HIS A 98 16.76 -4.92 0.39
N ASN A 99 15.60 -5.57 0.44
CA ASN A 99 14.39 -5.06 1.04
C ASN A 99 14.08 -5.87 2.29
N GLY A 100 13.96 -5.23 3.44
CA GLY A 100 13.68 -5.89 4.70
C GLY A 100 14.47 -5.31 5.87
N VAL A 101 14.50 -6.06 6.98
CA VAL A 101 15.25 -5.74 8.19
C VAL A 101 15.91 -7.00 8.73
N ILE A 102 17.22 -6.96 8.93
CA ILE A 102 17.98 -8.04 9.56
C ILE A 102 18.08 -7.75 11.06
N GLU A 103 17.28 -8.45 11.84
CA GLU A 103 17.13 -8.20 13.29
C GLU A 103 18.42 -8.44 14.07
N ASN A 104 19.19 -9.45 13.69
CA ASN A 104 20.43 -9.86 14.38
C ASN A 104 21.71 -9.33 13.74
N TYR A 105 21.66 -8.23 12.97
CA TYR A 105 22.84 -7.73 12.25
C TYR A 105 24.01 -7.34 13.16
N LEU A 106 23.74 -6.87 14.39
CA LEU A 106 24.79 -6.55 15.36
C LEU A 106 25.49 -7.82 15.88
N GLU A 107 24.73 -8.88 16.17
CA GLU A 107 25.26 -10.18 16.59
C GLU A 107 26.17 -10.77 15.48
N ILE A 108 25.70 -10.72 14.23
CA ILE A 108 26.47 -11.17 13.06
C ILE A 108 27.77 -10.37 12.93
N LYS A 109 27.71 -9.06 13.11
CA LYS A 109 28.89 -8.20 13.04
C LYS A 109 29.91 -8.55 14.09
N GLU A 110 29.49 -8.77 15.32
CA GLU A 110 30.41 -9.10 16.45
C GLU A 110 31.00 -10.51 16.32
N GLU A 111 30.16 -11.49 15.94
CA GLU A 111 30.56 -12.90 15.92
C GLU A 111 31.41 -13.29 14.70
N TYR A 112 31.03 -12.77 13.50
CA TYR A 112 31.63 -13.24 12.24
C TYR A 112 32.52 -12.21 11.54
N LEU A 113 32.35 -10.91 11.79
CA LEU A 113 32.95 -9.84 10.99
C LEU A 113 33.90 -8.94 11.79
N SER A 114 34.53 -9.51 12.82
CA SER A 114 35.55 -8.80 13.59
C SER A 114 36.75 -8.42 12.70
N GLY A 115 37.03 -7.11 12.62
CA GLY A 115 38.10 -6.58 11.78
C GLY A 115 37.69 -6.13 10.39
N HIS A 116 36.45 -6.35 9.96
CA HIS A 116 35.89 -5.81 8.71
C HIS A 116 35.66 -4.31 8.78
N HIS A 117 35.83 -3.61 7.65
CA HIS A 117 35.65 -2.17 7.52
C HIS A 117 34.36 -1.84 6.77
N PHE A 118 33.40 -1.24 7.45
CA PHE A 118 32.09 -0.85 6.90
C PHE A 118 32.10 0.61 6.44
N LYS A 119 31.55 0.87 5.25
CA LYS A 119 31.40 2.22 4.67
C LYS A 119 30.12 2.91 5.10
N GLY A 120 29.10 2.13 5.40
CA GLY A 120 27.76 2.58 5.79
C GLY A 120 27.37 2.09 7.18
N GLN A 121 26.09 2.22 7.46
CA GLN A 121 25.47 1.89 8.75
C GLN A 121 24.27 0.95 8.57
N THR A 122 24.19 0.26 7.42
CA THR A 122 23.04 -0.58 7.08
C THR A 122 23.29 -2.03 7.49
N ASP A 123 22.24 -2.70 7.87
CA ASP A 123 22.17 -4.14 8.09
C ASP A 123 22.52 -4.95 6.82
N THR A 124 22.19 -4.40 5.65
CA THR A 124 22.52 -4.99 4.34
C THR A 124 24.01 -5.10 4.08
N GLU A 125 24.81 -4.12 4.51
CA GLU A 125 26.26 -4.18 4.37
C GLU A 125 26.84 -5.31 5.20
N ILE A 126 26.28 -5.57 6.37
CA ILE A 126 26.64 -6.71 7.22
C ILE A 126 26.36 -8.03 6.48
N ALA A 127 25.19 -8.17 5.84
CA ALA A 127 24.83 -9.39 5.11
C ALA A 127 25.78 -9.67 3.95
N VAL A 128 26.14 -8.69 3.13
CA VAL A 128 27.05 -8.92 2.00
C VAL A 128 28.49 -9.18 2.44
N HIS A 129 28.93 -8.57 3.54
CA HIS A 129 30.23 -8.89 4.16
C HIS A 129 30.27 -10.34 4.67
N LEU A 130 29.16 -10.81 5.30
CA LEU A 130 29.06 -12.19 5.78
C LEU A 130 29.18 -13.20 4.63
N ILE A 131 28.47 -12.96 3.52
CA ILE A 131 28.54 -13.80 2.32
C ILE A 131 29.96 -13.76 1.73
N GLY A 132 30.53 -12.57 1.57
CA GLY A 132 31.92 -12.41 1.07
C GLY A 132 32.92 -13.16 1.90
N LYS A 133 32.86 -13.05 3.23
CA LYS A 133 33.71 -13.79 4.15
C LYS A 133 33.66 -15.30 3.94
N PHE A 134 32.45 -15.86 3.83
CA PHE A 134 32.30 -17.30 3.64
C PHE A 134 32.87 -17.81 2.32
N VAL A 135 32.85 -17.00 1.26
CA VAL A 135 33.49 -17.37 0.00
C VAL A 135 34.99 -17.14 0.04
N GLU A 136 35.43 -15.95 0.45
CA GLU A 136 36.80 -15.48 0.26
C GLU A 136 37.77 -15.94 1.36
N GLU A 137 37.28 -16.10 2.59
CA GLU A 137 38.08 -16.55 3.73
C GLU A 137 37.84 -18.01 4.07
N ASP A 138 36.58 -18.48 4.06
CA ASP A 138 36.22 -19.85 4.42
C ASP A 138 36.27 -20.81 3.20
N GLY A 139 36.39 -20.28 1.96
CA GLY A 139 36.57 -21.07 0.74
C GLY A 139 35.32 -21.80 0.23
N LEU A 140 34.13 -21.37 0.66
CA LEU A 140 32.86 -21.96 0.20
C LEU A 140 32.52 -21.50 -1.22
N SER A 141 31.77 -22.31 -1.95
CA SER A 141 31.13 -21.81 -3.18
C SER A 141 30.12 -20.69 -2.88
N VAL A 142 29.82 -19.85 -3.87
CA VAL A 142 28.87 -18.73 -3.70
C VAL A 142 27.53 -19.23 -3.18
N LEU A 143 27.03 -20.32 -3.73
CA LEU A 143 25.76 -20.92 -3.34
C LEU A 143 25.77 -21.42 -1.89
N GLU A 144 26.84 -22.12 -1.47
CA GLU A 144 26.98 -22.61 -0.09
C GLU A 144 27.15 -21.46 0.90
N ALA A 145 27.90 -20.43 0.54
CA ALA A 145 28.09 -19.23 1.35
C ALA A 145 26.79 -18.47 1.54
N PHE A 146 26.00 -18.32 0.46
CA PHE A 146 24.71 -17.65 0.52
C PHE A 146 23.74 -18.45 1.39
N LYS A 147 23.60 -19.76 1.19
CA LYS A 147 22.79 -20.63 2.06
C LYS A 147 23.20 -20.53 3.53
N LYS A 148 24.49 -20.61 3.83
CA LYS A 148 25.01 -20.49 5.20
C LYS A 148 24.63 -19.15 5.83
N ALA A 149 24.73 -18.05 5.06
CA ALA A 149 24.32 -16.73 5.53
C ALA A 149 22.81 -16.66 5.81
N LEU A 150 21.97 -17.25 4.93
CA LEU A 150 20.50 -17.28 5.12
C LEU A 150 20.06 -18.05 6.37
N TYR A 151 20.79 -19.10 6.78
CA TYR A 151 20.51 -19.80 8.04
C TYR A 151 20.87 -18.99 9.29
N ILE A 152 21.83 -18.07 9.18
CA ILE A 152 22.28 -17.22 10.30
C ILE A 152 21.40 -15.98 10.43
N ILE A 153 20.97 -15.39 9.31
CA ILE A 153 20.19 -14.16 9.26
C ILE A 153 18.78 -14.39 9.81
N ARG A 154 18.36 -13.54 10.77
CA ARG A 154 17.00 -13.48 11.30
C ARG A 154 16.34 -12.19 10.87
N GLY A 155 15.04 -12.25 10.57
CA GLY A 155 14.24 -11.11 10.16
C GLY A 155 13.61 -11.26 8.78
N SER A 156 13.21 -10.14 8.18
CA SER A 156 12.63 -10.09 6.84
C SER A 156 13.68 -9.70 5.81
N TYR A 157 13.64 -10.36 4.64
CA TYR A 157 14.54 -10.00 3.54
C TYR A 157 13.99 -10.41 2.16
N ALA A 158 14.31 -9.60 1.18
CA ALA A 158 14.37 -9.94 -0.23
C ALA A 158 15.74 -9.52 -0.73
N PHE A 159 16.56 -10.49 -1.10
CA PHE A 159 17.94 -10.30 -1.55
C PHE A 159 18.08 -10.54 -3.05
N ALA A 160 18.88 -9.68 -3.72
CA ALA A 160 19.47 -10.01 -5.00
C ALA A 160 20.97 -9.74 -4.92
N LEU A 161 21.75 -10.82 -5.13
CA LEU A 161 23.20 -10.86 -5.01
C LEU A 161 23.83 -11.10 -6.38
N VAL A 162 24.85 -10.33 -6.71
CA VAL A 162 25.70 -10.52 -7.89
C VAL A 162 27.15 -10.72 -7.47
N ASP A 163 27.81 -11.72 -8.05
CA ASP A 163 29.26 -11.85 -8.04
C ASP A 163 29.83 -11.03 -9.21
N SER A 164 30.67 -10.04 -8.96
CA SER A 164 31.24 -9.20 -10.03
C SER A 164 32.15 -9.96 -10.99
N GLU A 165 32.62 -11.15 -10.58
CA GLU A 165 33.43 -12.04 -11.41
C GLU A 165 32.61 -13.02 -12.25
N ASP A 166 31.30 -13.17 -11.96
CA ASP A 166 30.35 -13.98 -12.73
C ASP A 166 29.13 -13.17 -13.17
N SER A 167 29.15 -12.70 -14.42
CA SER A 167 28.06 -11.92 -15.00
C SER A 167 26.90 -12.75 -15.56
N GLU A 168 26.90 -14.05 -15.34
CA GLU A 168 25.88 -14.95 -15.92
C GLU A 168 24.78 -15.31 -14.90
N VAL A 169 24.87 -14.82 -13.66
CA VAL A 169 24.01 -15.25 -12.56
C VAL A 169 23.60 -14.08 -11.64
N ILE A 170 22.34 -14.09 -11.22
CA ILE A 170 21.85 -13.38 -10.03
C ILE A 170 21.35 -14.43 -9.04
N TYR A 171 21.86 -14.40 -7.81
CA TYR A 171 21.37 -15.22 -6.70
C TYR A 171 20.31 -14.44 -5.94
N VAL A 172 19.18 -15.08 -5.68
CA VAL A 172 18.00 -14.43 -5.11
C VAL A 172 17.50 -15.26 -3.93
N ALA A 173 17.10 -14.61 -2.86
CA ALA A 173 16.43 -15.27 -1.75
C ALA A 173 15.41 -14.31 -1.10
N LYS A 174 14.34 -14.86 -0.54
CA LYS A 174 13.39 -14.05 0.21
C LYS A 174 12.87 -14.75 1.46
N ASN A 175 12.51 -13.92 2.44
CA ASN A 175 11.74 -14.28 3.61
C ASN A 175 10.87 -13.08 4.01
N LYS A 176 9.56 -13.23 4.01
CA LYS A 176 8.55 -12.21 4.38
C LYS A 176 8.47 -10.95 3.48
N SER A 177 9.48 -10.65 2.68
CA SER A 177 9.48 -9.48 1.77
C SER A 177 9.17 -9.90 0.32
N PRO A 178 8.37 -9.13 -0.46
CA PRO A 178 7.97 -9.55 -1.80
C PRO A 178 9.13 -9.52 -2.79
N LEU A 179 9.22 -10.58 -3.64
CA LEU A 179 10.16 -10.66 -4.74
C LEU A 179 9.62 -11.65 -5.80
N LEU A 180 9.79 -11.30 -7.08
CA LEU A 180 9.31 -12.03 -8.24
C LEU A 180 10.45 -12.23 -9.24
N VAL A 181 10.36 -13.27 -10.06
CA VAL A 181 11.19 -13.43 -11.26
C VAL A 181 10.34 -13.14 -12.50
N GLY A 182 10.79 -12.24 -13.35
CA GLY A 182 10.21 -11.96 -14.67
C GLY A 182 10.91 -12.78 -15.75
N LEU A 183 10.13 -13.45 -16.59
CA LEU A 183 10.61 -14.35 -17.63
C LEU A 183 10.66 -13.62 -18.97
N GLY A 184 11.85 -13.50 -19.57
CA GLY A 184 12.07 -12.89 -20.88
C GLY A 184 12.70 -13.85 -21.89
N GLU A 185 12.85 -13.42 -23.15
CA GLU A 185 13.54 -14.18 -24.19
C GLU A 185 15.02 -13.77 -24.28
N GLY A 186 15.92 -14.65 -23.83
CA GLY A 186 17.36 -14.38 -23.79
C GLY A 186 17.79 -13.47 -22.63
N TYR A 187 16.93 -13.23 -21.67
CA TYR A 187 17.18 -12.54 -20.41
C TYR A 187 16.11 -12.90 -19.38
N ASN A 188 16.46 -12.84 -18.12
CA ASN A 188 15.52 -12.94 -17.01
C ASN A 188 15.72 -11.78 -16.03
N MET A 189 14.69 -11.49 -15.25
CA MET A 189 14.65 -10.33 -14.40
C MET A 189 14.21 -10.71 -12.98
N VAL A 190 14.53 -9.84 -12.03
CA VAL A 190 14.11 -9.93 -10.63
C VAL A 190 13.48 -8.60 -10.26
N CYS A 191 12.33 -8.60 -9.62
CA CYS A 191 11.70 -7.36 -9.17
C CYS A 191 10.88 -7.57 -7.89
N SER A 192 10.78 -6.51 -7.11
CA SER A 192 9.93 -6.50 -5.91
C SER A 192 8.45 -6.24 -6.23
N ASP A 193 8.14 -5.87 -7.49
CA ASP A 193 6.78 -5.61 -7.98
C ASP A 193 6.75 -5.77 -9.51
N ALA A 194 5.75 -6.49 -10.02
CA ALA A 194 5.57 -6.72 -11.46
C ALA A 194 5.49 -5.41 -12.28
N MET A 195 4.97 -4.33 -11.70
CA MET A 195 4.93 -2.99 -12.34
C MET A 195 6.29 -2.50 -12.84
N ALA A 196 7.38 -2.88 -12.16
CA ALA A 196 8.73 -2.50 -12.57
C ALA A 196 9.08 -3.02 -13.97
N MET A 197 8.59 -4.20 -14.31
CA MET A 197 9.04 -4.98 -15.47
C MET A 197 7.95 -5.27 -16.50
N ILE A 198 6.72 -4.80 -16.30
CA ILE A 198 5.58 -5.13 -17.16
C ILE A 198 5.77 -4.72 -18.64
N ARG A 199 6.65 -3.74 -18.92
CA ARG A 199 7.02 -3.35 -20.30
C ARG A 199 7.96 -4.35 -20.97
N GLU A 200 8.70 -5.10 -20.18
CA GLU A 200 9.69 -6.06 -20.64
C GLU A 200 9.10 -7.46 -20.75
N THR A 201 8.28 -7.85 -19.79
CA THR A 201 7.54 -9.11 -19.78
C THR A 201 6.29 -9.02 -18.93
N ASN A 202 5.26 -9.79 -19.30
CA ASN A 202 4.06 -10.01 -18.48
C ASN A 202 4.05 -11.42 -17.84
N GLN A 203 5.11 -12.21 -18.07
CA GLN A 203 5.24 -13.54 -17.47
C GLN A 203 6.09 -13.47 -16.22
N PHE A 204 5.50 -13.84 -15.09
CA PHE A 204 6.16 -13.79 -13.79
C PHE A 204 6.09 -15.13 -13.08
N MET A 205 7.08 -15.39 -12.26
CA MET A 205 7.14 -16.53 -11.34
C MET A 205 7.33 -16.02 -9.92
N GLU A 206 6.52 -16.50 -8.99
CA GLU A 206 6.64 -16.16 -7.58
C GLU A 206 7.76 -16.92 -6.89
N ILE A 207 8.42 -16.26 -5.95
CA ILE A 207 9.37 -16.84 -5.01
C ILE A 207 8.66 -16.95 -3.66
N HIS A 208 8.71 -18.10 -3.02
CA HIS A 208 8.16 -18.29 -1.69
C HIS A 208 9.20 -18.01 -0.60
N ASP A 209 8.74 -17.89 0.64
CA ASP A 209 9.65 -17.71 1.77
C ASP A 209 10.56 -18.93 1.94
N GLN A 210 11.80 -18.69 2.33
CA GLN A 210 12.83 -19.71 2.49
C GLN A 210 13.22 -20.45 1.19
N GLU A 211 13.03 -19.81 0.05
CA GLU A 211 13.54 -20.26 -1.24
C GLU A 211 14.77 -19.45 -1.66
N LEU A 212 15.67 -20.15 -2.32
CA LEU A 212 16.83 -19.60 -3.01
C LEU A 212 16.66 -19.86 -4.51
N VAL A 213 16.82 -18.80 -5.30
CA VAL A 213 16.65 -18.87 -6.76
C VAL A 213 17.95 -18.45 -7.45
N ILE A 214 18.38 -19.27 -8.39
CA ILE A 214 19.52 -19.00 -9.26
C ILE A 214 18.96 -18.57 -10.61
N VAL A 215 19.09 -17.29 -10.91
CA VAL A 215 18.54 -16.68 -12.12
C VAL A 215 19.66 -16.50 -13.15
N ARG A 216 19.52 -17.18 -14.29
CA ARG A 216 20.38 -17.05 -15.47
C ARG A 216 19.56 -16.54 -16.68
N LYS A 217 20.23 -16.12 -17.73
CA LYS A 217 19.56 -15.61 -18.93
C LYS A 217 18.56 -16.58 -19.58
N ASP A 218 18.85 -17.88 -19.51
CA ASP A 218 18.09 -18.94 -20.19
C ASP A 218 17.49 -19.98 -19.23
N SER A 219 17.72 -19.84 -17.91
CA SER A 219 17.25 -20.80 -16.90
C SER A 219 17.00 -20.18 -15.55
N ILE A 220 16.08 -20.76 -14.81
CA ILE A 220 15.79 -20.42 -13.43
C ILE A 220 15.74 -21.73 -12.65
N GLU A 221 16.50 -21.77 -11.57
CA GLU A 221 16.52 -22.89 -10.64
C GLU A 221 16.05 -22.42 -9.28
N VAL A 222 15.01 -23.05 -8.76
CA VAL A 222 14.44 -22.76 -7.45
C VAL A 222 14.73 -23.92 -6.52
N GLN A 223 15.27 -23.65 -5.34
CA GLN A 223 15.51 -24.65 -4.32
C GLN A 223 15.19 -24.11 -2.92
N ASP A 224 14.85 -25.00 -2.00
CA ASP A 224 14.79 -24.64 -0.59
C ASP A 224 16.21 -24.51 0.00
N TYR A 225 16.30 -24.08 1.26
CA TYR A 225 17.62 -23.90 1.91
C TYR A 225 18.38 -25.23 2.12
N ASP A 226 17.66 -26.36 2.13
CA ASP A 226 18.27 -27.70 2.18
C ASP A 226 18.80 -28.17 0.82
N GLY A 227 18.46 -27.46 -0.26
CA GLY A 227 18.90 -27.74 -1.63
C GLY A 227 17.95 -28.63 -2.44
N ASN A 228 16.74 -28.87 -1.94
CA ASN A 228 15.75 -29.62 -2.70
C ASN A 228 15.14 -28.71 -3.78
N LEU A 229 15.15 -29.19 -5.03
CA LEU A 229 14.59 -28.47 -6.16
C LEU A 229 13.08 -28.32 -6.03
N GLN A 230 12.60 -27.10 -6.24
CA GLN A 230 11.20 -26.73 -6.20
C GLN A 230 10.70 -26.39 -7.61
N LYS A 231 9.53 -26.90 -7.99
CA LYS A 231 8.87 -26.48 -9.23
C LYS A 231 7.97 -25.29 -8.96
N ARG A 232 8.08 -24.28 -9.81
CA ARG A 232 7.21 -23.09 -9.79
C ARG A 232 6.59 -22.87 -11.16
N GLU A 233 5.31 -22.54 -11.17
CA GLU A 233 4.60 -22.17 -12.40
C GLU A 233 4.69 -20.65 -12.59
N SER A 234 4.77 -20.23 -13.84
CA SER A 234 4.66 -18.83 -14.19
C SER A 234 3.19 -18.43 -14.36
N TYR A 235 2.89 -17.17 -14.11
CA TYR A 235 1.58 -16.58 -14.38
C TYR A 235 1.71 -15.36 -15.27
N THR A 236 0.63 -15.02 -15.96
CA THR A 236 0.55 -13.79 -16.75
C THR A 236 -0.01 -12.68 -15.88
N ALA A 237 0.75 -11.60 -15.67
CA ALA A 237 0.26 -10.44 -14.96
C ALA A 237 -0.69 -9.64 -15.87
N GLU A 238 -1.93 -9.44 -15.42
CA GLU A 238 -2.95 -8.64 -16.09
C GLU A 238 -2.83 -7.17 -15.65
N LEU A 239 -1.84 -6.46 -16.17
CA LEU A 239 -1.63 -5.03 -15.95
C LEU A 239 -1.70 -4.30 -17.27
N ASP A 240 -2.61 -3.33 -17.41
CA ASP A 240 -2.65 -2.45 -18.57
C ASP A 240 -1.61 -1.33 -18.43
N LEU A 241 -0.73 -1.21 -19.41
CA LEU A 241 0.29 -0.15 -19.46
C LEU A 241 -0.32 1.26 -19.48
N SER A 242 -1.53 1.41 -20.03
CA SER A 242 -2.23 2.69 -20.06
C SER A 242 -2.66 3.14 -18.64
N ASP A 243 -2.96 2.20 -17.75
CA ASP A 243 -3.39 2.49 -16.39
C ASP A 243 -2.24 2.99 -15.50
N ILE A 244 -0.99 2.61 -15.82
CA ILE A 244 0.21 2.98 -15.06
C ILE A 244 0.65 4.43 -15.32
N GLY A 245 0.29 4.98 -16.48
CA GLY A 245 0.68 6.35 -16.86
C GLY A 245 -0.14 7.42 -16.15
N LYS A 246 0.50 8.58 -15.89
CA LYS A 246 -0.19 9.76 -15.35
C LYS A 246 -1.14 10.43 -16.35
N GLY A 247 -0.93 10.16 -17.66
CA GLY A 247 -1.72 10.79 -18.71
C GLY A 247 -1.55 12.31 -18.73
N THR A 248 -2.63 13.04 -18.90
CA THR A 248 -2.67 14.51 -18.92
C THR A 248 -2.75 15.14 -17.52
N TYR A 249 -2.89 14.34 -16.48
CA TYR A 249 -3.01 14.85 -15.11
C TYR A 249 -1.68 15.42 -14.59
N PRO A 250 -1.71 16.51 -13.81
CA PRO A 250 -0.50 17.06 -13.20
C PRO A 250 0.09 16.10 -12.17
N TYR A 251 -0.77 15.36 -11.43
CA TYR A 251 -0.42 14.44 -10.36
C TYR A 251 -1.22 13.15 -10.44
N TYR A 252 -0.65 12.03 -9.93
CA TYR A 252 -1.35 10.74 -9.84
C TYR A 252 -2.56 10.83 -8.91
N MET A 253 -2.44 11.51 -7.76
CA MET A 253 -3.54 11.62 -6.82
C MET A 253 -4.80 12.21 -7.46
N LEU A 254 -4.68 13.27 -8.27
CA LEU A 254 -5.83 13.84 -8.96
C LEU A 254 -6.44 12.86 -9.98
N LYS A 255 -5.58 12.14 -10.75
CA LYS A 255 -6.03 11.07 -11.64
C LYS A 255 -6.82 10.01 -10.88
N GLU A 256 -6.28 9.54 -9.77
CA GLU A 256 -6.86 8.49 -8.94
C GLU A 256 -8.18 8.93 -8.27
N ILE A 257 -8.30 10.21 -7.91
CA ILE A 257 -9.57 10.78 -7.45
C ILE A 257 -10.60 10.79 -8.59
N ASP A 258 -10.20 11.21 -9.80
CA ASP A 258 -11.08 11.27 -10.98
C ASP A 258 -11.47 9.86 -11.50
N GLU A 259 -10.71 8.82 -11.20
CA GLU A 259 -11.01 7.44 -11.59
C GLU A 259 -12.08 6.76 -10.73
N GLN A 260 -12.42 7.30 -9.56
CA GLN A 260 -13.34 6.65 -8.61
C GLN A 260 -14.70 6.29 -9.21
N PRO A 261 -15.36 7.11 -10.03
CA PRO A 261 -16.62 6.70 -10.68
C PRO A 261 -16.45 5.47 -11.58
N THR A 262 -15.34 5.42 -12.31
CA THR A 262 -15.00 4.27 -13.16
C THR A 262 -14.74 3.02 -12.33
N VAL A 263 -14.08 3.17 -11.18
CA VAL A 263 -13.84 2.05 -10.24
C VAL A 263 -15.15 1.50 -9.70
N MET A 264 -16.12 2.34 -9.33
CA MET A 264 -17.46 1.88 -8.90
C MET A 264 -18.13 1.04 -9.99
N ARG A 265 -18.07 1.48 -11.25
CA ARG A 265 -18.64 0.74 -12.40
C ARG A 265 -17.91 -0.57 -12.67
N LYS A 266 -16.58 -0.61 -12.54
CA LYS A 266 -15.77 -1.84 -12.65
C LYS A 266 -16.14 -2.85 -11.55
N LEU A 267 -16.38 -2.40 -10.33
CA LEU A 267 -16.83 -3.27 -9.24
C LEU A 267 -18.22 -3.84 -9.50
N ILE A 268 -19.15 -3.02 -10.00
CA ILE A 268 -20.47 -3.52 -10.44
C ILE A 268 -20.27 -4.63 -11.47
N GLN A 269 -19.47 -4.39 -12.50
CA GLN A 269 -19.23 -5.38 -13.55
C GLN A 269 -18.57 -6.66 -13.03
N ALA A 270 -17.64 -6.55 -12.07
CA ALA A 270 -16.89 -7.68 -11.53
C ALA A 270 -17.73 -8.55 -10.57
N TYR A 271 -18.69 -7.94 -9.86
CA TYR A 271 -19.46 -8.61 -8.81
C TYR A 271 -20.95 -8.75 -9.15
N THR A 272 -21.31 -8.69 -10.44
CA THR A 272 -22.66 -9.01 -10.91
C THR A 272 -22.63 -9.99 -12.07
N ASP A 273 -23.66 -10.82 -12.16
CA ASP A 273 -23.89 -11.69 -13.31
C ASP A 273 -24.56 -10.94 -14.49
N GLU A 274 -24.82 -11.66 -15.58
CA GLU A 274 -25.51 -11.13 -16.78
C GLU A 274 -26.94 -10.65 -16.53
N ASN A 275 -27.56 -11.04 -15.42
CA ASN A 275 -28.89 -10.59 -14.99
C ASN A 275 -28.83 -9.43 -14.00
N GLY A 276 -27.64 -8.91 -13.69
CA GLY A 276 -27.44 -7.84 -12.72
C GLY A 276 -27.55 -8.29 -11.25
N GLN A 277 -27.53 -9.60 -10.99
CA GLN A 277 -27.56 -10.13 -9.63
C GLN A 277 -26.17 -10.10 -9.01
N VAL A 278 -26.07 -9.74 -7.73
CA VAL A 278 -24.81 -9.74 -7.00
C VAL A 278 -24.25 -11.15 -6.88
N VAL A 279 -23.00 -11.33 -7.27
CA VAL A 279 -22.28 -12.62 -7.22
C VAL A 279 -20.97 -12.45 -6.45
N VAL A 280 -20.88 -13.16 -5.34
CA VAL A 280 -19.64 -13.35 -4.56
C VAL A 280 -19.41 -14.84 -4.43
N ASP A 281 -18.16 -15.27 -4.38
CA ASP A 281 -17.81 -16.68 -4.24
C ASP A 281 -18.62 -17.33 -3.08
N PRO A 282 -19.38 -18.38 -3.36
CA PRO A 282 -20.20 -19.06 -2.34
C PRO A 282 -19.40 -19.54 -1.11
N ALA A 283 -18.10 -19.83 -1.27
CA ALA A 283 -17.24 -20.20 -0.15
C ALA A 283 -17.00 -19.02 0.79
N ILE A 284 -16.88 -17.80 0.27
CA ILE A 284 -16.76 -16.58 1.07
C ILE A 284 -18.07 -16.29 1.80
N VAL A 285 -19.20 -16.35 1.09
CA VAL A 285 -20.53 -16.16 1.69
C VAL A 285 -20.73 -17.14 2.85
N LYS A 286 -20.42 -18.41 2.64
CA LYS A 286 -20.51 -19.45 3.66
C LYS A 286 -19.61 -19.17 4.86
N ALA A 287 -18.37 -18.73 4.64
CA ALA A 287 -17.46 -18.41 5.74
C ALA A 287 -18.00 -17.28 6.65
N VAL A 288 -18.67 -16.28 6.07
CA VAL A 288 -19.34 -15.22 6.85
C VAL A 288 -20.57 -15.77 7.60
N GLN A 289 -21.39 -16.62 6.95
CA GLN A 289 -22.58 -17.22 7.58
C GLN A 289 -22.24 -18.14 8.77
N GLU A 290 -21.09 -18.81 8.72
CA GLU A 290 -20.63 -19.70 9.79
C GLU A 290 -19.98 -18.95 10.97
N ALA A 291 -19.60 -17.69 10.78
CA ALA A 291 -18.96 -16.87 11.78
C ALA A 291 -19.98 -16.33 12.80
N ASP A 292 -19.60 -16.33 14.06
CA ASP A 292 -20.35 -15.66 15.13
C ASP A 292 -19.88 -14.21 15.38
N ARG A 293 -18.75 -13.84 14.78
CA ARG A 293 -18.20 -12.48 14.76
C ARG A 293 -17.18 -12.31 13.65
N ILE A 294 -17.24 -11.16 12.98
CA ILE A 294 -16.26 -10.72 12.00
C ILE A 294 -15.26 -9.79 12.70
N TYR A 295 -13.97 -10.04 12.48
CA TYR A 295 -12.89 -9.16 12.90
C TYR A 295 -12.20 -8.56 11.68
N ILE A 296 -12.32 -7.24 11.49
CA ILE A 296 -11.65 -6.53 10.40
C ILE A 296 -10.30 -6.01 10.90
N LEU A 297 -9.24 -6.44 10.23
CA LEU A 297 -7.86 -6.14 10.58
C LEU A 297 -7.19 -5.37 9.45
N ALA A 298 -6.70 -4.18 9.75
CA ALA A 298 -6.15 -3.29 8.75
C ALA A 298 -5.25 -2.21 9.39
N ALA A 299 -4.66 -1.37 8.54
CA ALA A 299 -3.86 -0.22 8.92
C ALA A 299 -4.28 1.03 8.12
N GLY A 300 -4.16 2.22 8.71
CA GLY A 300 -4.37 3.51 8.07
C GLY A 300 -5.72 3.64 7.36
N THR A 301 -5.69 4.07 6.10
CA THR A 301 -6.89 4.25 5.25
C THR A 301 -7.76 3.00 5.15
N SER A 302 -7.15 1.81 5.08
CA SER A 302 -7.90 0.54 5.04
C SER A 302 -8.62 0.25 6.35
N TYR A 303 -8.06 0.65 7.50
CA TYR A 303 -8.72 0.57 8.80
C TYR A 303 -9.94 1.50 8.86
N HIS A 304 -9.82 2.72 8.31
CA HIS A 304 -10.95 3.65 8.19
C HIS A 304 -12.05 3.14 7.25
N ALA A 305 -11.68 2.46 6.15
CA ALA A 305 -12.65 1.82 5.26
C ALA A 305 -13.45 0.72 5.99
N GLY A 306 -12.77 -0.04 6.86
CA GLY A 306 -13.43 -1.01 7.74
C GLY A 306 -14.45 -0.36 8.66
N PHE A 307 -14.11 0.77 9.31
CA PHE A 307 -15.07 1.52 10.14
C PHE A 307 -16.26 2.02 9.36
N ALA A 308 -16.04 2.62 8.19
CA ALA A 308 -17.11 3.11 7.33
C ALA A 308 -18.07 1.99 6.89
N SER A 309 -17.57 0.76 6.77
CA SER A 309 -18.36 -0.41 6.34
C SER A 309 -19.02 -1.16 7.49
N LYS A 310 -18.63 -0.92 8.75
CA LYS A 310 -19.06 -1.70 9.92
C LYS A 310 -20.58 -1.79 10.04
N LYS A 311 -21.28 -0.65 10.03
CA LYS A 311 -22.74 -0.59 10.20
C LYS A 311 -23.47 -1.39 9.12
N MET A 312 -23.04 -1.23 7.86
CA MET A 312 -23.64 -1.94 6.72
C MET A 312 -23.43 -3.46 6.85
N LEU A 313 -22.22 -3.90 7.19
CA LEU A 313 -21.94 -5.32 7.40
C LEU A 313 -22.81 -5.89 8.52
N GLU A 314 -22.85 -5.27 9.71
CA GLU A 314 -23.64 -5.74 10.84
C GLU A 314 -25.14 -5.80 10.49
N GLU A 315 -25.67 -4.77 9.83
CA GLU A 315 -27.09 -4.70 9.53
C GLU A 315 -27.55 -5.62 8.42
N LEU A 316 -26.71 -5.92 7.43
CA LEU A 316 -27.08 -6.80 6.31
C LEU A 316 -26.77 -8.27 6.60
N THR A 317 -25.71 -8.57 7.34
CA THR A 317 -25.31 -9.96 7.61
C THR A 317 -25.84 -10.53 8.94
N ASP A 318 -26.34 -9.67 9.82
CA ASP A 318 -26.72 -9.99 11.21
C ASP A 318 -25.56 -10.58 12.02
N THR A 319 -24.32 -10.20 11.68
CA THR A 319 -23.09 -10.68 12.32
C THR A 319 -22.35 -9.51 12.95
N PRO A 320 -22.02 -9.53 14.25
CA PRO A 320 -21.25 -8.46 14.90
C PRO A 320 -19.88 -8.28 14.25
N VAL A 321 -19.45 -7.02 14.09
CA VAL A 321 -18.17 -6.64 13.49
C VAL A 321 -17.32 -5.89 14.50
N GLU A 322 -16.08 -6.34 14.65
CA GLU A 322 -15.07 -5.68 15.48
C GLU A 322 -13.87 -5.30 14.62
N LEU A 323 -13.26 -4.15 14.89
CA LEU A 323 -12.10 -3.67 14.16
C LEU A 323 -10.85 -3.71 15.04
N GLY A 324 -9.74 -4.14 14.43
CA GLY A 324 -8.43 -4.15 15.05
C GLY A 324 -7.38 -3.45 14.19
N ILE A 325 -6.54 -2.65 14.82
CA ILE A 325 -5.32 -2.14 14.20
C ILE A 325 -4.33 -3.30 14.11
N SER A 326 -3.85 -3.61 12.91
CA SER A 326 -3.03 -4.81 12.68
C SER A 326 -1.75 -4.83 13.53
N SER A 327 -1.06 -3.69 13.69
CA SER A 327 0.15 -3.60 14.52
C SER A 327 -0.10 -3.99 15.98
N GLU A 328 -1.27 -3.60 16.55
CA GLU A 328 -1.60 -3.92 17.93
C GLU A 328 -1.99 -5.41 18.11
N TRP A 329 -2.77 -5.93 17.15
CA TRP A 329 -3.21 -7.32 17.20
C TRP A 329 -2.09 -8.33 16.94
N GLY A 330 -1.06 -7.91 16.21
CA GLY A 330 0.14 -8.70 16.02
C GLY A 330 0.83 -9.11 17.33
N TYR A 331 0.73 -8.28 18.38
CA TYR A 331 1.35 -8.51 19.68
C TYR A 331 0.37 -8.76 20.81
N GLY A 332 -0.85 -8.24 20.71
CA GLY A 332 -1.87 -8.30 21.75
C GLY A 332 -3.25 -8.72 21.22
N MET A 333 -3.36 -9.95 20.69
CA MET A 333 -4.65 -10.45 20.22
C MET A 333 -5.66 -10.53 21.35
N PRO A 334 -6.87 -9.93 21.22
CA PRO A 334 -7.90 -9.99 22.26
C PRO A 334 -8.51 -11.37 22.38
N LEU A 335 -9.40 -11.56 23.37
CA LEU A 335 -10.21 -12.76 23.45
C LEU A 335 -11.16 -12.82 22.25
N LEU A 336 -11.06 -13.89 21.49
CA LEU A 336 -11.87 -14.10 20.31
C LEU A 336 -13.20 -14.78 20.63
N SER A 337 -14.18 -14.61 19.77
CA SER A 337 -15.43 -15.37 19.77
C SER A 337 -15.17 -16.86 19.47
N LYS A 338 -16.22 -17.68 19.52
CA LYS A 338 -16.05 -19.14 19.32
C LYS A 338 -15.83 -19.52 17.86
N LYS A 339 -16.38 -18.73 16.93
CA LYS A 339 -16.28 -18.95 15.48
C LYS A 339 -15.90 -17.62 14.80
N PRO A 340 -14.68 -17.11 15.05
CA PRO A 340 -14.26 -15.86 14.45
C PRO A 340 -14.00 -16.02 12.94
N LEU A 341 -14.28 -14.96 12.17
CA LEU A 341 -13.79 -14.79 10.81
C LEU A 341 -12.90 -13.53 10.79
N PHE A 342 -11.70 -13.64 10.26
CA PHE A 342 -10.82 -12.50 10.07
C PHE A 342 -10.91 -11.97 8.64
N ILE A 343 -11.15 -10.68 8.48
CA ILE A 343 -11.12 -9.97 7.20
C ILE A 343 -9.95 -8.99 7.22
N PHE A 344 -8.97 -9.23 6.37
CA PHE A 344 -7.82 -8.35 6.17
C PHE A 344 -8.09 -7.39 5.03
N ILE A 345 -8.00 -6.09 5.27
CA ILE A 345 -8.15 -5.07 4.23
C ILE A 345 -6.78 -4.45 3.98
N SER A 346 -6.28 -4.56 2.75
CA SER A 346 -4.98 -3.99 2.36
C SER A 346 -4.96 -3.68 0.87
N GLN A 347 -4.73 -2.41 0.50
CA GLN A 347 -4.65 -2.03 -0.91
C GLN A 347 -3.57 -2.83 -1.65
N SER A 348 -2.36 -2.95 -1.09
CA SER A 348 -1.24 -3.67 -1.70
C SER A 348 -1.27 -5.18 -1.46
N GLY A 349 -1.97 -5.65 -0.41
CA GLY A 349 -1.88 -7.03 0.05
C GLY A 349 -0.51 -7.43 0.62
N GLU A 350 0.38 -6.43 0.90
CA GLU A 350 1.75 -6.64 1.36
C GLU A 350 2.03 -5.97 2.72
N THR A 351 0.99 -5.57 3.47
CA THR A 351 1.14 -4.90 4.76
C THR A 351 1.72 -5.87 5.79
N ALA A 352 2.92 -5.58 6.30
CA ALA A 352 3.65 -6.46 7.22
C ALA A 352 2.86 -6.77 8.50
N ASP A 353 2.34 -5.75 9.17
CA ASP A 353 1.54 -5.92 10.38
C ASP A 353 0.32 -6.82 10.15
N SER A 354 -0.38 -6.65 9.02
CA SER A 354 -1.54 -7.49 8.68
C SER A 354 -1.13 -8.95 8.43
N ARG A 355 0.02 -9.16 7.77
CA ARG A 355 0.55 -10.50 7.55
C ARG A 355 0.93 -11.19 8.85
N GLN A 356 1.51 -10.47 9.81
CA GLN A 356 1.86 -11.01 11.12
C GLN A 356 0.61 -11.58 11.82
N VAL A 357 -0.52 -10.87 11.76
CA VAL A 357 -1.78 -11.36 12.32
C VAL A 357 -2.33 -12.55 11.52
N LEU A 358 -2.25 -12.51 10.18
CA LEU A 358 -2.72 -13.59 9.31
C LEU A 358 -1.95 -14.91 9.57
N VAL A 359 -0.63 -14.85 9.74
CA VAL A 359 0.18 -16.03 10.08
C VAL A 359 -0.32 -16.66 11.39
N LYS A 360 -0.56 -15.85 12.43
CA LYS A 360 -1.14 -16.35 13.70
C LYS A 360 -2.54 -16.92 13.52
N ALA A 361 -3.37 -16.27 12.70
CA ALA A 361 -4.72 -16.78 12.40
C ALA A 361 -4.66 -18.16 11.74
N ASN A 362 -3.74 -18.34 10.79
CA ASN A 362 -3.52 -19.64 10.12
C ASN A 362 -3.03 -20.72 11.10
N GLU A 363 -2.09 -20.39 12.00
CA GLU A 363 -1.62 -21.29 13.06
C GLU A 363 -2.75 -21.71 14.01
N MET A 364 -3.70 -20.83 14.28
CA MET A 364 -4.88 -21.07 15.11
C MET A 364 -6.03 -21.75 14.35
N GLY A 365 -5.92 -21.92 13.02
CA GLY A 365 -6.98 -22.46 12.17
C GLY A 365 -8.20 -21.53 12.03
N ILE A 366 -8.02 -20.22 12.17
CA ILE A 366 -9.09 -19.22 12.02
C ILE A 366 -9.31 -18.93 10.53
N PRO A 367 -10.57 -19.04 10.02
CA PRO A 367 -10.89 -18.67 8.65
C PRO A 367 -10.56 -17.20 8.36
N SER A 368 -10.04 -16.93 7.16
CA SER A 368 -9.60 -15.61 6.76
C SER A 368 -10.01 -15.24 5.34
N LEU A 369 -10.35 -13.96 5.15
CA LEU A 369 -10.62 -13.32 3.87
C LEU A 369 -9.67 -12.12 3.72
N THR A 370 -9.02 -11.99 2.57
CA THR A 370 -8.28 -10.77 2.21
C THR A 370 -9.05 -9.98 1.16
N VAL A 371 -9.25 -8.68 1.41
CA VAL A 371 -9.80 -7.70 0.47
C VAL A 371 -8.64 -6.83 -0.01
N THR A 372 -8.21 -7.00 -1.26
CA THR A 372 -6.99 -6.37 -1.79
C THR A 372 -7.13 -5.94 -3.25
N ASN A 373 -6.29 -4.99 -3.67
CA ASN A 373 -6.26 -4.54 -5.08
C ASN A 373 -5.27 -5.34 -5.94
N VAL A 374 -4.36 -6.09 -5.32
CA VAL A 374 -3.28 -6.79 -6.03
C VAL A 374 -3.51 -8.30 -5.96
N PRO A 375 -3.93 -8.93 -7.08
CA PRO A 375 -4.04 -10.37 -7.15
C PRO A 375 -2.66 -11.02 -6.96
N GLY A 376 -2.62 -12.16 -6.28
CA GLY A 376 -1.35 -12.85 -6.00
C GLY A 376 -0.45 -12.18 -4.96
N SER A 377 -0.92 -11.14 -4.27
CA SER A 377 -0.19 -10.53 -3.14
C SER A 377 -0.05 -11.51 -1.97
N THR A 378 0.89 -11.23 -1.06
CA THR A 378 1.18 -12.10 0.07
C THR A 378 -0.07 -12.42 0.91
N LEU A 379 -0.85 -11.40 1.29
CA LEU A 379 -2.08 -11.62 2.06
C LEU A 379 -3.11 -12.42 1.26
N SER A 380 -3.22 -12.21 -0.07
CA SER A 380 -4.18 -12.94 -0.90
C SER A 380 -3.84 -14.43 -1.05
N ARG A 381 -2.54 -14.77 -1.04
CA ARG A 381 -2.08 -16.16 -1.13
C ARG A 381 -2.17 -16.92 0.18
N GLU A 382 -1.92 -16.23 1.28
CA GLU A 382 -1.86 -16.82 2.62
C GLU A 382 -3.23 -16.91 3.31
N ALA A 383 -4.21 -16.09 2.90
CA ALA A 383 -5.59 -16.17 3.39
C ALA A 383 -6.37 -17.32 2.73
N ASN A 384 -7.44 -17.78 3.39
CA ASN A 384 -8.31 -18.82 2.84
C ASN A 384 -9.12 -18.32 1.63
N HIS A 385 -9.47 -17.04 1.61
CA HIS A 385 -10.29 -16.41 0.58
C HIS A 385 -9.75 -15.05 0.18
N THR A 386 -10.08 -14.61 -1.04
CA THR A 386 -9.69 -13.28 -1.55
C THR A 386 -10.83 -12.62 -2.31
N MET A 387 -11.04 -11.33 -2.05
CA MET A 387 -11.85 -10.44 -2.88
C MET A 387 -10.97 -9.34 -3.45
N LEU A 388 -11.15 -9.02 -4.75
CA LEU A 388 -10.36 -8.01 -5.44
C LEU A 388 -11.10 -6.68 -5.56
N LEU A 389 -10.37 -5.58 -5.49
CA LEU A 389 -10.91 -4.22 -5.58
C LEU A 389 -11.13 -3.73 -7.01
N HIS A 390 -10.52 -4.35 -8.00
CA HIS A 390 -10.59 -3.95 -9.42
C HIS A 390 -10.36 -2.46 -9.68
N ALA A 391 -9.63 -1.79 -8.78
CA ALA A 391 -9.40 -0.35 -8.83
C ALA A 391 -8.27 0.07 -9.78
N GLY A 392 -7.54 -0.90 -10.36
CA GLY A 392 -6.33 -0.64 -11.12
C GLY A 392 -5.18 -0.10 -10.25
N PRO A 393 -4.01 0.21 -10.83
CA PRO A 393 -2.86 0.69 -10.08
C PRO A 393 -3.16 1.99 -9.32
N GLU A 394 -2.75 2.08 -8.07
CA GLU A 394 -2.79 3.30 -7.25
C GLU A 394 -1.35 3.68 -6.87
N ILE A 395 -0.86 4.78 -7.42
CA ILE A 395 0.55 5.19 -7.42
C ILE A 395 0.85 6.27 -6.39
N ALA A 396 -0.08 7.24 -6.23
CA ALA A 396 0.05 8.28 -5.21
C ALA A 396 0.20 7.64 -3.82
N VAL A 397 1.10 8.15 -3.00
CA VAL A 397 1.36 7.57 -1.67
C VAL A 397 0.10 7.61 -0.81
N ALA A 398 -0.61 8.73 -0.78
CA ALA A 398 -1.90 8.84 -0.11
C ALA A 398 -2.96 8.04 -0.88
N SER A 399 -3.60 7.08 -0.23
CA SER A 399 -4.64 6.24 -0.83
C SER A 399 -5.95 7.02 -0.98
N THR A 400 -6.60 6.89 -2.14
CA THR A 400 -7.88 7.54 -2.48
C THR A 400 -8.89 6.57 -3.04
N LYS A 401 -8.74 6.12 -4.30
CA LYS A 401 -9.67 5.22 -4.97
C LYS A 401 -9.73 3.82 -4.33
N ALA A 402 -8.64 3.38 -3.69
CA ALA A 402 -8.66 2.10 -2.98
C ALA A 402 -9.57 2.14 -1.74
N TYR A 403 -9.65 3.27 -1.03
CA TYR A 403 -10.57 3.44 0.10
C TYR A 403 -12.03 3.26 -0.33
N THR A 404 -12.46 3.98 -1.37
CA THR A 404 -13.83 3.88 -1.88
C THR A 404 -14.13 2.51 -2.45
N ALA A 405 -13.16 1.89 -3.14
CA ALA A 405 -13.27 0.52 -3.65
C ALA A 405 -13.38 -0.52 -2.54
N GLN A 406 -12.66 -0.35 -1.41
CA GLN A 406 -12.75 -1.24 -0.25
C GLN A 406 -14.15 -1.24 0.36
N ILE A 407 -14.75 -0.06 0.54
CA ILE A 407 -16.13 0.06 1.05
C ILE A 407 -17.12 -0.58 0.08
N ALA A 408 -16.98 -0.31 -1.23
CA ALA A 408 -17.85 -0.89 -2.25
C ALA A 408 -17.72 -2.43 -2.34
N ALA A 409 -16.50 -2.98 -2.27
CA ALA A 409 -16.28 -4.42 -2.24
C ALA A 409 -16.92 -5.08 -1.00
N LEU A 410 -16.80 -4.44 0.17
CA LEU A 410 -17.48 -4.90 1.38
C LEU A 410 -19.00 -4.77 1.30
N ALA A 411 -19.54 -3.82 0.50
CA ALA A 411 -20.97 -3.73 0.22
C ALA A 411 -21.46 -4.92 -0.60
N PHE A 412 -20.70 -5.36 -1.61
CA PHE A 412 -21.00 -6.59 -2.35
C PHE A 412 -20.99 -7.81 -1.45
N LEU A 413 -20.02 -7.94 -0.56
CA LEU A 413 -19.96 -9.01 0.44
C LEU A 413 -21.19 -8.99 1.34
N ALA A 414 -21.50 -7.84 1.94
CA ALA A 414 -22.63 -7.67 2.85
C ALA A 414 -23.96 -8.00 2.18
N LYS A 415 -24.16 -7.52 0.93
CA LYS A 415 -25.35 -7.79 0.14
C LYS A 415 -25.51 -9.27 -0.19
N ALA A 416 -24.44 -9.93 -0.67
CA ALA A 416 -24.48 -11.35 -1.02
C ALA A 416 -24.80 -12.24 0.20
N VAL A 417 -24.20 -11.94 1.35
CA VAL A 417 -24.49 -12.66 2.61
C VAL A 417 -25.91 -12.38 3.09
N GLY A 418 -26.34 -11.12 3.04
CA GLY A 418 -27.69 -10.74 3.43
C GLY A 418 -28.76 -11.40 2.57
N ASP A 419 -28.56 -11.48 1.26
CA ASP A 419 -29.46 -12.19 0.34
C ASP A 419 -29.51 -13.69 0.64
N ALA A 420 -28.34 -14.31 0.88
CA ALA A 420 -28.25 -15.71 1.27
C ALA A 420 -28.91 -16.02 2.62
N ASN A 421 -28.95 -15.04 3.52
CA ASN A 421 -29.66 -15.11 4.82
C ASN A 421 -31.14 -14.73 4.72
N ALA A 422 -31.66 -14.37 3.54
CA ALA A 422 -33.00 -13.83 3.32
C ALA A 422 -33.30 -12.60 4.19
N SER A 423 -32.32 -11.72 4.40
CA SER A 423 -32.43 -10.49 5.17
C SER A 423 -33.39 -9.50 4.47
N GLU A 424 -34.40 -9.02 5.18
CA GLU A 424 -35.33 -7.99 4.65
C GLU A 424 -34.57 -6.70 4.30
N LYS A 425 -33.54 -6.32 5.07
CA LYS A 425 -32.73 -5.14 4.79
C LYS A 425 -31.90 -5.32 3.51
N ALA A 426 -31.34 -6.52 3.30
CA ALA A 426 -30.61 -6.82 2.06
C ALA A 426 -31.57 -6.82 0.86
N ALA A 427 -32.75 -7.40 1.00
CA ALA A 427 -33.75 -7.41 -0.08
C ALA A 427 -34.24 -5.99 -0.47
N ALA A 428 -34.28 -5.06 0.50
CA ALA A 428 -34.64 -3.66 0.27
C ALA A 428 -33.50 -2.80 -0.30
N PHE A 429 -32.25 -3.31 -0.31
CA PHE A 429 -31.06 -2.60 -0.75
C PHE A 429 -30.65 -3.04 -2.16
N ASP A 430 -31.00 -2.25 -3.17
CA ASP A 430 -30.55 -2.44 -4.55
C ASP A 430 -29.12 -1.88 -4.71
N LEU A 431 -28.12 -2.66 -4.31
CA LEU A 431 -26.73 -2.24 -4.31
C LEU A 431 -26.25 -1.76 -5.70
N VAL A 432 -26.64 -2.44 -6.77
CA VAL A 432 -26.18 -2.12 -8.13
C VAL A 432 -26.70 -0.75 -8.57
N HIS A 433 -27.98 -0.48 -8.33
CA HIS A 433 -28.58 0.82 -8.60
C HIS A 433 -27.94 1.91 -7.73
N GLU A 434 -27.86 1.69 -6.42
CA GLU A 434 -27.33 2.67 -5.47
C GLU A 434 -25.86 2.99 -5.70
N LEU A 435 -25.03 2.00 -6.05
CA LEU A 435 -23.63 2.23 -6.37
C LEU A 435 -23.45 2.98 -7.71
N SER A 436 -24.41 2.83 -8.64
CA SER A 436 -24.45 3.64 -9.85
C SER A 436 -24.76 5.11 -9.54
N LEU A 437 -25.65 5.37 -8.59
CA LEU A 437 -25.95 6.73 -8.10
C LEU A 437 -24.72 7.34 -7.38
N VAL A 438 -23.99 6.54 -6.61
CA VAL A 438 -22.72 6.97 -6.01
C VAL A 438 -21.71 7.40 -7.08
N ALA A 439 -21.56 6.63 -8.16
CA ALA A 439 -20.68 7.01 -9.26
C ALA A 439 -21.07 8.37 -9.87
N GLN A 440 -22.36 8.63 -10.05
CA GLN A 440 -22.87 9.91 -10.55
C GLN A 440 -22.65 11.05 -9.54
N SER A 441 -22.89 10.80 -8.25
CA SER A 441 -22.63 11.79 -7.19
C SER A 441 -21.15 12.20 -7.17
N ILE A 442 -20.23 11.24 -7.32
CA ILE A 442 -18.80 11.53 -7.43
C ILE A 442 -18.51 12.37 -8.67
N GLU A 443 -19.07 12.04 -9.85
CA GLU A 443 -18.88 12.82 -11.07
C GLU A 443 -19.38 14.27 -10.90
N SER A 444 -20.52 14.46 -10.23
CA SER A 444 -21.00 15.81 -9.90
C SER A 444 -20.02 16.58 -9.02
N THR A 445 -19.52 15.95 -7.95
CA THR A 445 -18.51 16.55 -7.07
C THR A 445 -17.22 16.91 -7.84
N LEU A 446 -16.77 16.05 -8.74
CA LEU A 446 -15.58 16.28 -9.56
C LEU A 446 -15.77 17.43 -10.57
N SER A 447 -16.99 17.75 -10.97
CA SER A 447 -17.27 18.93 -11.80
C SER A 447 -17.15 20.26 -11.05
N GLU A 448 -17.15 20.23 -9.71
CA GLU A 448 -17.06 21.41 -8.84
C GLU A 448 -15.66 21.63 -8.23
N LYS A 449 -14.62 21.07 -8.83
CA LYS A 449 -13.23 21.17 -8.32
C LYS A 449 -12.79 22.62 -8.06
N GLU A 450 -13.14 23.55 -8.95
CA GLU A 450 -12.78 24.97 -8.82
C GLU A 450 -13.46 25.63 -7.60
N LEU A 451 -14.71 25.26 -7.32
CA LEU A 451 -15.40 25.73 -6.11
C LEU A 451 -14.67 25.24 -4.85
N ILE A 452 -14.39 23.94 -4.81
CA ILE A 452 -13.68 23.32 -3.68
C ILE A 452 -12.30 23.98 -3.48
N GLU A 453 -11.53 24.18 -4.56
CA GLU A 453 -10.23 24.85 -4.52
C GLU A 453 -10.33 26.25 -3.90
N SER A 454 -11.30 27.05 -4.34
CA SER A 454 -11.50 28.42 -3.82
C SER A 454 -11.85 28.46 -2.32
N LYS A 455 -12.63 27.46 -1.84
CA LYS A 455 -12.96 27.33 -0.42
C LYS A 455 -11.75 26.94 0.42
N VAL A 456 -10.92 26.02 -0.12
CA VAL A 456 -9.69 25.52 0.54
C VAL A 456 -8.67 26.63 0.70
N ASP A 457 -8.44 27.47 -0.32
CA ASP A 457 -7.47 28.56 -0.28
C ASP A 457 -7.79 29.55 0.86
N ASN A 458 -9.05 29.91 0.97
CA ASN A 458 -9.53 30.81 2.01
C ASN A 458 -9.42 30.22 3.43
N LEU A 459 -9.60 28.89 3.57
CA LEU A 459 -9.68 28.23 4.88
C LEU A 459 -8.34 27.72 5.38
N LEU A 460 -7.55 27.07 4.51
CA LEU A 460 -6.39 26.26 4.88
C LEU A 460 -5.03 26.82 4.44
N GLY A 461 -4.99 27.91 3.68
CA GLY A 461 -3.77 28.41 3.04
C GLY A 461 -2.59 28.63 3.98
N THR A 462 -2.80 29.14 5.19
CA THR A 462 -1.74 29.47 6.16
C THR A 462 -1.84 28.74 7.49
N THR A 463 -2.89 27.94 7.69
CA THR A 463 -3.14 27.27 8.98
C THR A 463 -2.12 26.17 9.31
N ARG A 464 -1.91 25.92 10.60
CA ARG A 464 -1.08 24.79 11.08
C ARG A 464 -1.91 23.64 11.59
N ASN A 465 -3.13 23.89 12.04
CA ASN A 465 -4.04 22.90 12.60
C ASN A 465 -5.45 23.08 12.01
N ALA A 466 -6.17 22.01 11.94
CA ALA A 466 -7.56 21.95 11.49
C ALA A 466 -8.28 20.77 12.13
N PHE A 467 -9.62 20.79 12.09
CA PHE A 467 -10.43 19.68 12.59
C PHE A 467 -11.48 19.27 11.57
N TYR A 468 -11.70 17.97 11.47
CA TYR A 468 -12.89 17.40 10.83
C TYR A 468 -13.86 16.94 11.91
N ILE A 469 -15.14 17.21 11.74
CA ILE A 469 -16.18 16.75 12.66
C ILE A 469 -17.34 16.09 11.91
N GLY A 470 -17.90 15.03 12.49
CA GLY A 470 -19.05 14.32 11.98
C GLY A 470 -19.70 13.46 13.07
N ARG A 471 -20.85 12.87 12.78
CA ARG A 471 -21.50 11.90 13.66
C ARG A 471 -21.87 10.63 12.90
N GLY A 472 -21.89 9.48 13.59
CA GLY A 472 -22.14 8.20 12.95
C GLY A 472 -21.11 7.91 11.87
N GLN A 473 -21.54 7.60 10.64
CA GLN A 473 -20.65 7.33 9.53
C GLN A 473 -19.82 8.55 9.12
N ASP A 474 -20.36 9.77 9.23
CA ASP A 474 -19.61 11.01 8.95
C ASP A 474 -18.39 11.15 9.87
N TYR A 475 -18.43 10.65 11.10
CA TYR A 475 -17.25 10.61 11.96
C TYR A 475 -16.14 9.71 11.39
N TYR A 476 -16.49 8.56 10.85
CA TYR A 476 -15.48 7.67 10.24
C TYR A 476 -14.88 8.27 8.96
N VAL A 477 -15.68 8.99 8.18
CA VAL A 477 -15.17 9.80 7.06
C VAL A 477 -14.27 10.94 7.56
N ALA A 478 -14.62 11.61 8.64
CA ALA A 478 -13.81 12.67 9.25
C ALA A 478 -12.43 12.14 9.69
N MET A 479 -12.34 10.92 10.20
CA MET A 479 -11.06 10.27 10.53
C MET A 479 -10.20 10.09 9.27
N GLU A 480 -10.76 9.58 8.18
CA GLU A 480 -10.04 9.40 6.90
C GLU A 480 -9.64 10.74 6.28
N ALA A 481 -10.56 11.70 6.25
CA ALA A 481 -10.31 13.05 5.75
C ALA A 481 -9.14 13.74 6.48
N SER A 482 -9.11 13.62 7.81
CA SER A 482 -8.03 14.17 8.62
C SER A 482 -6.69 13.48 8.34
N LEU A 483 -6.69 12.17 8.09
CA LEU A 483 -5.51 11.42 7.72
C LEU A 483 -4.98 11.93 6.36
N LYS A 484 -5.81 12.04 5.34
CA LYS A 484 -5.41 12.57 4.01
C LYS A 484 -4.83 13.98 4.12
N LEU A 485 -5.49 14.87 4.86
CA LEU A 485 -5.01 16.24 5.00
C LEU A 485 -3.63 16.30 5.67
N LYS A 486 -3.40 15.58 6.76
CA LYS A 486 -2.09 15.61 7.45
C LYS A 486 -0.98 14.90 6.68
N GLU A 487 -1.28 13.82 5.94
CA GLU A 487 -0.28 13.06 5.18
C GLU A 487 0.43 13.90 4.12
N ILE A 488 -0.30 14.71 3.38
CA ILE A 488 0.24 15.39 2.19
C ILE A 488 0.45 16.89 2.40
N SER A 489 -0.41 17.57 3.18
CA SER A 489 -0.29 19.01 3.42
C SER A 489 0.54 19.38 4.66
N TYR A 490 0.78 18.40 5.55
CA TYR A 490 1.44 18.56 6.86
C TYR A 490 0.70 19.49 7.82
N ILE A 491 -0.59 19.74 7.57
CA ILE A 491 -1.47 20.40 8.54
C ILE A 491 -1.78 19.39 9.63
N GLN A 492 -1.56 19.74 10.90
CA GLN A 492 -2.01 18.92 12.02
C GLN A 492 -3.54 18.89 12.02
N CYS A 493 -4.12 17.76 11.64
CA CYS A 493 -5.55 17.62 11.51
C CYS A 493 -6.05 16.38 12.27
N GLU A 494 -7.19 16.51 12.94
CA GLU A 494 -7.83 15.41 13.65
C GLU A 494 -9.32 15.33 13.30
N GLY A 495 -9.83 14.08 13.18
CA GLY A 495 -11.23 13.80 12.97
C GLY A 495 -11.91 13.41 14.28
N PHE A 496 -13.00 14.08 14.64
CA PHE A 496 -13.73 13.84 15.87
C PHE A 496 -15.19 13.47 15.64
N ALA A 497 -15.70 12.60 16.51
CA ALA A 497 -17.14 12.54 16.74
C ALA A 497 -17.58 13.90 17.27
N ALA A 498 -18.44 14.62 16.53
CA ALA A 498 -18.74 16.03 16.80
C ALA A 498 -19.22 16.31 18.24
N GLY A 499 -19.94 15.36 18.85
CA GLY A 499 -20.38 15.47 20.25
C GLY A 499 -19.24 15.36 21.26
N GLU A 500 -18.15 14.67 20.90
CA GLU A 500 -17.01 14.41 21.79
C GLU A 500 -16.09 15.65 21.96
N LEU A 501 -16.18 16.62 21.03
CA LEU A 501 -15.44 17.88 21.16
C LEU A 501 -15.60 18.58 22.51
N LYS A 502 -16.80 18.51 23.10
CA LYS A 502 -17.12 19.16 24.39
C LYS A 502 -16.34 18.57 25.57
N HIS A 503 -15.84 17.35 25.42
CA HIS A 503 -15.20 16.61 26.49
C HIS A 503 -13.68 16.84 26.56
N GLY A 504 -13.19 17.93 25.96
CA GLY A 504 -11.78 18.36 26.05
C GLY A 504 -11.32 19.15 24.85
N THR A 505 -11.42 18.58 23.65
CA THR A 505 -10.81 19.10 22.41
C THR A 505 -11.30 20.49 22.00
N ILE A 506 -12.51 20.88 22.39
CA ILE A 506 -13.07 22.23 22.14
C ILE A 506 -12.18 23.34 22.72
N ALA A 507 -11.33 23.03 23.69
CA ALA A 507 -10.35 23.95 24.26
C ALA A 507 -9.29 24.42 23.24
N LEU A 508 -9.13 23.70 22.12
CA LEU A 508 -8.20 24.03 21.03
C LEU A 508 -8.83 24.98 20.00
N ILE A 509 -10.13 25.28 20.11
CA ILE A 509 -10.81 26.18 19.19
C ILE A 509 -10.54 27.62 19.61
N GLU A 510 -9.94 28.37 18.72
CA GLU A 510 -9.65 29.80 18.85
C GLU A 510 -10.08 30.54 17.58
N GLU A 511 -9.95 31.85 17.57
CA GLU A 511 -10.35 32.71 16.43
C GLU A 511 -9.64 32.25 15.14
N GLY A 512 -10.43 31.96 14.11
CA GLY A 512 -9.93 31.50 12.80
C GLY A 512 -9.57 30.01 12.72
N THR A 513 -9.75 29.20 13.77
CA THR A 513 -9.49 27.75 13.71
C THR A 513 -10.35 27.09 12.63
N PRO A 514 -9.76 26.44 11.60
CA PRO A 514 -10.52 25.73 10.58
C PRO A 514 -11.21 24.48 11.13
N VAL A 515 -12.52 24.38 10.89
CA VAL A 515 -13.33 23.20 11.22
C VAL A 515 -14.13 22.80 9.98
N LEU A 516 -13.95 21.57 9.51
CA LEU A 516 -14.68 21.01 8.38
C LEU A 516 -15.73 20.04 8.93
N ALA A 517 -17.01 20.32 8.67
CA ALA A 517 -18.13 19.56 9.20
C ALA A 517 -18.81 18.73 8.11
N LEU A 518 -19.00 17.44 8.37
CA LEU A 518 -19.61 16.48 7.46
C LEU A 518 -21.03 16.16 7.93
N LEU A 519 -21.99 16.18 6.99
CA LEU A 519 -23.42 16.01 7.26
C LEU A 519 -24.06 15.16 6.16
N SER A 520 -24.41 13.91 6.44
CA SER A 520 -25.13 13.02 5.52
C SER A 520 -26.37 12.38 6.15
N ASP A 521 -26.35 12.12 7.46
CA ASP A 521 -27.40 11.38 8.15
C ASP A 521 -28.53 12.33 8.61
N PRO A 522 -29.79 12.18 8.12
CA PRO A 522 -30.92 13.04 8.50
C PRO A 522 -31.25 13.03 10.01
N VAL A 523 -30.95 11.93 10.69
CA VAL A 523 -31.20 11.82 12.13
C VAL A 523 -30.15 12.60 12.93
N LEU A 524 -28.90 12.59 12.46
CA LEU A 524 -27.74 13.15 13.17
C LEU A 524 -27.39 14.59 12.75
N ALA A 525 -27.80 15.02 11.56
CA ALA A 525 -27.44 16.31 10.98
C ALA A 525 -27.75 17.50 11.92
N ASN A 526 -28.92 17.54 12.54
CA ASN A 526 -29.27 18.61 13.47
C ASN A 526 -28.38 18.64 14.71
N HIS A 527 -27.93 17.48 15.20
CA HIS A 527 -26.97 17.41 16.31
C HIS A 527 -25.59 17.90 15.89
N THR A 528 -25.12 17.53 14.69
CA THR A 528 -23.85 18.02 14.12
C THR A 528 -23.93 19.55 13.93
N ARG A 529 -25.06 20.09 13.44
CA ARG A 529 -25.26 21.54 13.31
C ARG A 529 -25.21 22.27 14.66
N GLY A 530 -25.72 21.65 15.72
CA GLY A 530 -25.54 22.18 17.10
C GLY A 530 -24.05 22.28 17.47
N ASN A 531 -23.26 21.26 17.15
CA ASN A 531 -21.81 21.28 17.39
C ASN A 531 -21.07 22.30 16.51
N ILE A 532 -21.52 22.52 15.27
CA ILE A 532 -21.01 23.60 14.41
C ILE A 532 -21.21 24.97 15.10
N GLN A 533 -22.39 25.23 15.66
CA GLN A 533 -22.66 26.49 16.37
C GLN A 533 -21.77 26.64 17.63
N GLU A 534 -21.49 25.55 18.33
CA GLU A 534 -20.63 25.56 19.51
C GLU A 534 -19.19 25.96 19.18
N VAL A 535 -18.61 25.47 18.08
CA VAL A 535 -17.26 25.83 17.64
C VAL A 535 -17.23 27.22 17.00
N ALA A 536 -18.24 27.58 16.20
CA ALA A 536 -18.37 28.89 15.59
C ALA A 536 -18.48 30.01 16.65
N ALA A 537 -19.22 29.76 17.75
CA ALA A 537 -19.31 30.71 18.87
C ALA A 537 -17.98 30.95 19.59
N ARG A 538 -16.94 30.15 19.31
CA ARG A 538 -15.58 30.26 19.85
C ARG A 538 -14.57 30.76 18.83
N GLY A 539 -15.06 31.24 17.68
CA GLY A 539 -14.23 31.84 16.64
C GLY A 539 -13.78 30.85 15.55
N ALA A 540 -14.26 29.59 15.52
CA ALA A 540 -13.93 28.70 14.45
C ALA A 540 -14.40 29.22 13.08
N ASN A 541 -13.55 29.06 12.06
CA ASN A 541 -13.93 29.22 10.68
C ASN A 541 -14.41 27.87 10.13
N VAL A 542 -15.72 27.76 9.88
CA VAL A 542 -16.35 26.48 9.56
C VAL A 542 -16.62 26.35 8.07
N LEU A 543 -16.26 25.20 7.48
CA LEU A 543 -16.68 24.78 6.15
C LEU A 543 -17.58 23.56 6.28
N THR A 544 -18.74 23.59 5.62
CA THR A 544 -19.73 22.52 5.67
C THR A 544 -19.79 21.74 4.37
N ILE A 545 -19.79 20.42 4.47
CA ILE A 545 -20.02 19.48 3.37
C ILE A 545 -21.27 18.66 3.73
N ALA A 546 -22.34 18.82 2.97
CA ALA A 546 -23.65 18.23 3.28
C ALA A 546 -24.23 17.47 2.09
N GLU A 547 -24.92 16.36 2.33
CA GLU A 547 -25.80 15.77 1.31
C GLU A 547 -27.10 16.58 1.17
N GLU A 548 -27.69 16.57 -0.03
CA GLU A 548 -28.91 17.34 -0.39
C GLU A 548 -30.07 17.16 0.59
N ASN A 549 -30.27 15.93 1.09
CA ASN A 549 -31.35 15.60 2.02
C ASN A 549 -31.26 16.30 3.38
N VAL A 550 -30.08 16.81 3.74
CA VAL A 550 -29.82 17.51 5.00
C VAL A 550 -29.22 18.91 4.80
N ALA A 551 -29.01 19.31 3.54
CA ALA A 551 -28.38 20.58 3.18
C ALA A 551 -29.27 21.77 3.56
N LYS A 552 -28.61 22.92 3.79
CA LYS A 552 -29.23 24.23 4.00
C LYS A 552 -28.59 25.25 3.04
N ASP A 553 -29.29 26.35 2.80
CA ASP A 553 -28.86 27.39 1.85
C ASP A 553 -27.45 27.95 2.10
N ASN A 554 -26.94 27.84 3.31
CA ASN A 554 -25.62 28.36 3.71
C ASN A 554 -24.53 27.28 3.82
N ASP A 555 -24.79 26.06 3.38
CA ASP A 555 -23.78 25.02 3.31
C ASP A 555 -22.82 25.29 2.13
N ASP A 556 -21.53 25.00 2.34
CA ASP A 556 -20.48 25.38 1.40
C ASP A 556 -20.35 24.44 0.21
N ILE A 557 -20.51 23.14 0.43
CA ILE A 557 -20.44 22.09 -0.57
C ILE A 557 -21.65 21.19 -0.37
N VAL A 558 -22.43 20.99 -1.42
CA VAL A 558 -23.63 20.15 -1.37
C VAL A 558 -23.47 18.98 -2.34
N LEU A 559 -23.61 17.77 -1.82
CA LEU A 559 -23.46 16.52 -2.57
C LEU A 559 -24.82 15.93 -2.90
N SER A 560 -24.95 15.27 -4.05
CA SER A 560 -26.15 14.50 -4.37
C SER A 560 -26.38 13.42 -3.33
N GLN A 561 -27.63 13.24 -2.94
CA GLN A 561 -28.03 12.20 -1.99
C GLN A 561 -27.75 10.80 -2.54
N VAL A 562 -27.21 9.93 -1.68
CA VAL A 562 -27.00 8.51 -1.95
C VAL A 562 -27.57 7.65 -0.82
N HIS A 563 -27.60 6.32 -1.01
CA HIS A 563 -28.04 5.42 0.05
C HIS A 563 -27.13 5.54 1.30
N PRO A 564 -27.68 5.59 2.54
CA PRO A 564 -26.90 5.82 3.77
C PRO A 564 -25.74 4.85 3.99
N TYR A 565 -25.83 3.60 3.54
CA TYR A 565 -24.71 2.65 3.61
C TYR A 565 -23.53 3.04 2.73
N LEU A 566 -23.76 3.76 1.64
CA LEU A 566 -22.76 4.15 0.65
C LEU A 566 -22.34 5.63 0.75
N SER A 567 -22.99 6.41 1.63
CA SER A 567 -22.65 7.81 1.88
C SER A 567 -21.16 8.05 2.17
N PRO A 568 -20.43 7.19 2.90
CA PRO A 568 -18.99 7.38 3.09
C PRO A 568 -18.19 7.42 1.79
N ILE A 569 -18.64 6.76 0.71
CA ILE A 569 -17.95 6.75 -0.58
C ILE A 569 -18.05 8.10 -1.27
N SER A 570 -19.23 8.73 -1.31
CA SER A 570 -19.39 10.06 -1.93
C SER A 570 -18.85 11.17 -1.03
N MET A 571 -19.07 11.08 0.29
CA MET A 571 -18.66 12.10 1.25
C MET A 571 -17.13 12.27 1.37
N VAL A 572 -16.34 11.22 1.15
CA VAL A 572 -14.87 11.31 1.24
C VAL A 572 -14.25 12.07 0.06
N VAL A 573 -14.89 12.06 -1.12
CA VAL A 573 -14.30 12.63 -2.35
C VAL A 573 -14.01 14.13 -2.26
N PRO A 574 -14.93 15.00 -1.83
CA PRO A 574 -14.60 16.40 -1.62
C PRO A 574 -13.50 16.60 -0.57
N THR A 575 -13.39 15.73 0.44
CA THR A 575 -12.32 15.83 1.44
C THR A 575 -10.95 15.43 0.89
N GLN A 576 -10.90 14.50 -0.07
CA GLN A 576 -9.68 14.17 -0.82
C GLN A 576 -9.24 15.37 -1.67
N LEU A 577 -10.17 16.06 -2.33
CA LEU A 577 -9.88 17.30 -3.07
C LEU A 577 -9.42 18.42 -2.14
N VAL A 578 -10.01 18.56 -0.95
CA VAL A 578 -9.56 19.51 0.09
C VAL A 578 -8.09 19.25 0.44
N ALA A 579 -7.73 18.00 0.71
CA ALA A 579 -6.34 17.64 1.02
C ALA A 579 -5.39 17.92 -0.16
N TYR A 580 -5.82 17.59 -1.38
CA TYR A 580 -5.08 17.82 -2.62
C TYR A 580 -4.78 19.32 -2.81
N TYR A 581 -5.80 20.19 -2.79
CA TYR A 581 -5.62 21.63 -3.00
C TYR A 581 -4.87 22.30 -1.86
N ALA A 582 -5.12 21.94 -0.60
CA ALA A 582 -4.35 22.45 0.54
C ALA A 582 -2.85 22.15 0.40
N THR A 583 -2.51 21.03 -0.19
CA THR A 583 -1.13 20.63 -0.47
C THR A 583 -0.51 21.46 -1.59
N LEU A 584 -1.23 21.67 -2.69
CA LEU A 584 -0.79 22.49 -3.82
C LEU A 584 -0.56 23.95 -3.40
N HIS A 585 -1.48 24.56 -2.65
CA HIS A 585 -1.35 25.95 -2.18
C HIS A 585 -0.13 26.14 -1.27
N ARG A 586 0.36 25.07 -0.66
CA ARG A 586 1.59 25.05 0.14
C ARG A 586 2.86 24.80 -0.68
N GLY A 587 2.73 24.57 -2.00
CA GLY A 587 3.85 24.24 -2.89
C GLY A 587 4.48 22.88 -2.61
N LEU A 588 3.69 21.92 -2.09
CA LEU A 588 4.15 20.58 -1.72
C LEU A 588 3.80 19.55 -2.80
N ASP A 589 4.51 18.43 -2.81
CA ASP A 589 4.27 17.32 -3.72
C ASP A 589 3.15 16.41 -3.17
N VAL A 590 2.02 16.34 -3.88
CA VAL A 590 0.85 15.56 -3.44
C VAL A 590 1.03 14.05 -3.63
N ASP A 591 1.86 13.63 -4.59
CA ASP A 591 2.07 12.21 -4.90
C ASP A 591 3.10 11.56 -3.98
N LYS A 592 4.11 12.34 -3.54
CA LYS A 592 5.28 11.86 -2.80
C LYS A 592 5.54 12.72 -1.56
N PRO A 593 4.67 12.63 -0.55
CA PRO A 593 4.85 13.35 0.70
C PRO A 593 6.06 12.83 1.48
N ARG A 594 6.74 13.73 2.21
CA ARG A 594 7.90 13.36 3.02
C ARG A 594 7.56 12.30 4.08
N ASN A 595 8.51 11.42 4.39
CA ASN A 595 8.42 10.43 5.47
C ASN A 595 7.27 9.42 5.32
N LEU A 596 6.71 9.24 4.12
CA LEU A 596 5.67 8.25 3.85
C LEU A 596 6.04 7.38 2.65
N ALA A 597 5.60 6.15 2.68
CA ALA A 597 5.67 5.21 1.58
C ALA A 597 4.28 4.63 1.28
N LYS A 598 4.02 4.23 0.03
CA LYS A 598 2.71 3.74 -0.41
C LYS A 598 2.24 2.52 0.38
N SER A 599 3.12 1.60 0.72
CA SER A 599 2.79 0.47 1.58
C SER A 599 3.98 0.10 2.48
N VAL A 600 3.68 -0.37 3.70
CA VAL A 600 4.67 -0.75 4.71
C VAL A 600 4.76 -2.27 4.72
N THR A 601 5.89 -2.80 4.22
CA THR A 601 6.14 -4.26 4.09
C THR A 601 7.21 -4.77 5.04
N VAL A 602 7.68 -3.93 5.94
CA VAL A 602 8.62 -4.28 7.01
C VAL A 602 8.10 -3.71 8.33
N GLU A 603 8.32 -4.42 9.41
CA GLU A 603 8.04 -3.97 10.77
C GLU A 603 9.10 -3.00 11.29
#